data_f809f4b067a6c0f96e0ba0766d305a47
#
_entry.id   f809f4b067a6c0f96e0ba0766d305a47
#
_cell.length_a   1.000
_cell.length_b   1.000
_cell.length_c   1.000
_cell.angle_alpha   90.00
_cell.angle_beta   90.00
_cell.angle_gamma   90.00
#
_symmetry.space_group_name_H-M   'P 1'
#
loop_
_entity.id
_entity.type
_entity.pdbx_description
1 polymer ?
#
loop_
_entity_poly.entity_id
_entity_poly.type
_entity_poly.pdbx_seq_one_letter_code
_entity_poly.pdbx_strand_id
1 'polypeptide(L)'
;MKIAVAGTGYVGLVTGVCLAEHGHLVTCVDVDEKKVELMKKGVSPIYEEGLPELMAKNMERLTFTTDYASAYRDAEVIFIGVGTPEKVDGSANLKYVYTVAKQIAQSVEKDCVVVVKSTVPIGTNDKVEDFSSFR
;
A
#
# COMPACT_ATOMS: atom_id res chain seq x y z
N MET A 1 -6.92 11.04 -9.53
CA MET A 1 -5.50 10.68 -9.37
C MET A 1 -5.38 9.17 -9.21
N LYS A 2 -4.37 8.58 -9.81
CA LYS A 2 -4.09 7.15 -9.67
C LYS A 2 -3.14 6.91 -8.51
N ILE A 3 -3.59 6.13 -7.53
CA ILE A 3 -2.86 5.89 -6.30
C ILE A 3 -2.69 4.38 -6.11
N ALA A 4 -1.51 3.96 -5.72
CA ALA A 4 -1.27 2.59 -5.30
C ALA A 4 -1.00 2.56 -3.79
N VAL A 5 -1.47 1.52 -3.13
CA VAL A 5 -1.23 1.30 -1.71
C VAL A 5 -0.58 -0.08 -1.55
N ALA A 6 0.61 -0.10 -0.99
CA ALA A 6 1.33 -1.35 -0.72
C ALA A 6 1.02 -1.82 0.69
N GLY A 7 0.37 -2.97 0.79
CA GLY A 7 -0.06 -3.57 2.05
C GLY A 7 -1.52 -3.25 2.37
N THR A 8 -2.24 -4.27 2.81
CA THR A 8 -3.67 -4.15 3.14
C THR A 8 -3.94 -4.54 4.60
N GLY A 9 -3.01 -4.24 5.49
CA GLY A 9 -3.27 -4.22 6.92
C GLY A 9 -4.10 -2.99 7.27
N TYR A 10 -4.22 -2.70 8.56
CA TYR A 10 -5.07 -1.60 9.02
C TYR A 10 -4.75 -0.28 8.32
N VAL A 11 -3.48 0.16 8.38
CA VAL A 11 -3.09 1.47 7.84
C VAL A 11 -3.30 1.52 6.32
N GLY A 12 -2.83 0.50 5.61
CA GLY A 12 -2.91 0.48 4.15
C GLY A 12 -4.34 0.43 3.64
N LEU A 13 -5.15 -0.46 4.16
CA LEU A 13 -6.53 -0.63 3.69
C LEU A 13 -7.38 0.60 4.03
N VAL A 14 -7.28 1.11 5.26
CA VAL A 14 -8.04 2.31 5.65
C VAL A 14 -7.64 3.51 4.78
N THR A 15 -6.33 3.70 4.58
CA THR A 15 -5.83 4.77 3.71
C THR A 15 -6.40 4.64 2.29
N GLY A 16 -6.33 3.44 1.71
CA GLY A 16 -6.82 3.22 0.35
C GLY A 16 -8.31 3.47 0.21
N VAL A 17 -9.11 2.97 1.13
CA VAL A 17 -10.56 3.15 1.10
C VAL A 17 -10.93 4.62 1.27
N CYS A 18 -10.27 5.33 2.18
CA CYS A 18 -10.53 6.76 2.39
C CYS A 18 -10.16 7.59 1.15
N LEU A 19 -9.06 7.28 0.49
CA LEU A 19 -8.68 7.96 -0.75
C LEU A 19 -9.67 7.71 -1.87
N ALA A 20 -10.19 6.50 -1.98
CA ALA A 20 -11.24 6.18 -2.94
C ALA A 20 -12.51 6.97 -2.67
N GLU A 21 -12.87 7.16 -1.39
CA GLU A 21 -14.01 7.99 -1.00
C GLU A 21 -13.85 9.44 -1.46
N HIS A 22 -12.62 9.92 -1.53
CA HIS A 22 -12.33 11.27 -2.03
C HIS A 22 -12.24 11.35 -3.56
N GLY A 23 -12.56 10.26 -4.27
CA GLY A 23 -12.67 10.28 -5.74
C GLY A 23 -11.42 9.80 -6.47
N HIS A 24 -10.41 9.29 -5.78
CA HIS A 24 -9.20 8.77 -6.42
C HIS A 24 -9.38 7.33 -6.87
N LEU A 25 -8.66 6.94 -7.92
CA LEU A 25 -8.58 5.54 -8.34
C LEU A 25 -7.45 4.89 -7.53
N VAL A 26 -7.79 3.89 -6.72
CA VAL A 26 -6.84 3.28 -5.79
C VAL A 26 -6.66 1.81 -6.11
N THR A 27 -5.41 1.38 -6.25
CA THR A 27 -5.05 -0.03 -6.38
C THR A 27 -4.31 -0.45 -5.12
N CYS A 28 -4.88 -1.39 -4.39
CA CYS A 28 -4.28 -1.94 -3.18
C CYS A 28 -3.54 -3.23 -3.52
N VAL A 29 -2.29 -3.33 -3.11
CA VAL A 29 -1.42 -4.47 -3.40
C VAL A 29 -1.14 -5.22 -2.10
N ASP A 30 -1.30 -6.54 -2.14
CA ASP A 30 -0.92 -7.39 -1.02
C ASP A 30 -0.35 -8.71 -1.57
N VAL A 31 0.56 -9.32 -0.84
CA VAL A 31 1.14 -10.61 -1.23
C VAL A 31 0.24 -11.79 -0.90
N ASP A 32 -0.75 -11.60 -0.03
CA ASP A 32 -1.68 -12.63 0.41
C ASP A 32 -2.86 -12.75 -0.56
N GLU A 33 -2.83 -13.78 -1.40
CA GLU A 33 -3.88 -14.02 -2.39
C GLU A 33 -5.24 -14.20 -1.77
N LYS A 34 -5.32 -14.81 -0.59
CA LYS A 34 -6.61 -15.04 0.10
C LYS A 34 -7.23 -13.73 0.53
N LYS A 35 -6.43 -12.80 1.06
CA LYS A 35 -6.90 -11.47 1.41
C LYS A 35 -7.37 -10.71 0.18
N VAL A 36 -6.61 -10.77 -0.90
CA VAL A 36 -6.97 -10.11 -2.16
C VAL A 36 -8.30 -10.63 -2.68
N GLU A 37 -8.50 -11.94 -2.67
CA GLU A 37 -9.77 -12.53 -3.14
C GLU A 37 -10.96 -12.08 -2.29
N LEU A 38 -10.80 -12.00 -0.97
CA LEU A 38 -11.85 -11.49 -0.08
C LEU A 38 -12.17 -10.03 -0.40
N MET A 39 -11.15 -9.20 -0.56
CA MET A 39 -11.34 -7.79 -0.84
C MET A 39 -11.99 -7.54 -2.20
N LYS A 40 -11.68 -8.36 -3.20
CA LYS A 40 -12.35 -8.30 -4.51
C LYS A 40 -13.86 -8.55 -4.42
N LYS A 41 -14.28 -9.28 -3.40
CA LYS A 41 -15.69 -9.53 -3.13
C LYS A 41 -16.33 -8.46 -2.26
N GLY A 42 -15.59 -7.44 -1.88
CA GLY A 42 -16.07 -6.38 -1.01
C GLY A 42 -15.99 -6.71 0.47
N VAL A 43 -15.25 -7.75 0.84
CA VAL A 43 -15.09 -8.18 2.23
C VAL A 43 -13.79 -7.62 2.80
N SER A 44 -13.87 -6.91 3.93
CA SER A 44 -12.70 -6.39 4.61
C SER A 44 -12.01 -7.51 5.42
N PRO A 45 -10.68 -7.70 5.28
CA PRO A 45 -9.97 -8.68 6.10
C PRO A 45 -9.64 -8.17 7.50
N ILE A 46 -9.94 -6.90 7.79
CA ILE A 46 -9.71 -6.31 9.10
C ILE A 46 -11.03 -5.82 9.69
N TYR A 47 -11.08 -5.75 11.03
CA TYR A 47 -12.25 -5.22 11.72
C TYR A 47 -12.02 -3.73 12.02
N GLU A 48 -12.84 -2.89 11.41
CA GLU A 48 -12.86 -1.45 11.66
C GLU A 48 -14.28 -0.96 11.44
N GLU A 49 -14.84 -0.25 12.42
CA GLU A 49 -16.20 0.25 12.35
C GLU A 49 -16.37 1.20 11.15
N GLY A 50 -17.40 0.96 10.34
CA GLY A 50 -17.70 1.78 9.19
C GLY A 50 -16.89 1.44 7.94
N LEU A 51 -15.80 0.67 8.06
CA LEU A 51 -14.96 0.34 6.91
C LEU A 51 -15.65 -0.55 5.87
N PRO A 52 -16.36 -1.62 6.25
CA PRO A 52 -17.03 -2.45 5.24
C PRO A 52 -18.02 -1.66 4.39
N GLU A 53 -18.77 -0.77 4.98
CA GLU A 53 -19.76 0.06 4.28
C GLU A 53 -19.07 1.04 3.33
N LEU A 54 -18.01 1.67 3.79
CA LEU A 54 -17.24 2.62 2.99
C LEU A 54 -16.55 1.91 1.83
N MET A 55 -16.01 0.73 2.07
CA MET A 55 -15.38 -0.11 1.06
C MET A 55 -16.38 -0.51 -0.02
N ALA A 56 -17.56 -0.99 0.38
CA ALA A 56 -18.62 -1.40 -0.55
C ALA A 56 -19.07 -0.22 -1.43
N LYS A 57 -19.19 0.96 -0.84
CA LYS A 57 -19.59 2.18 -1.55
C LYS A 57 -18.57 2.57 -2.62
N ASN A 58 -17.30 2.26 -2.43
CA ASN A 58 -16.21 2.74 -3.28
C ASN A 58 -15.56 1.64 -4.13
N MET A 59 -16.18 0.47 -4.25
CA MET A 59 -15.59 -0.66 -5.01
C MET A 59 -15.29 -0.31 -6.47
N GLU A 60 -16.02 0.62 -7.06
CA GLU A 60 -15.77 1.07 -8.43
C GLU A 60 -14.41 1.73 -8.59
N ARG A 61 -13.91 2.35 -7.51
CA ARG A 61 -12.63 3.05 -7.51
C ARG A 61 -11.51 2.25 -6.88
N LEU A 62 -11.83 1.07 -6.33
CA LEU A 62 -10.87 0.20 -5.65
C LEU A 62 -10.53 -1.00 -6.51
N THR A 63 -9.24 -1.29 -6.62
CA THR A 63 -8.73 -2.50 -7.25
C THR A 63 -7.83 -3.19 -6.24
N PHE A 64 -7.95 -4.50 -6.13
CA PHE A 64 -7.13 -5.31 -5.23
C PHE A 64 -6.37 -6.34 -6.05
N THR A 65 -5.06 -6.44 -5.85
CA THR A 65 -4.23 -7.32 -6.68
C THR A 65 -2.98 -7.77 -5.94
N THR A 66 -2.43 -8.90 -6.36
CA THR A 66 -1.09 -9.34 -5.97
C THR A 66 -0.03 -8.86 -6.97
N ASP A 67 -0.45 -8.32 -8.13
CA ASP A 67 0.44 -7.86 -9.18
C ASP A 67 0.91 -6.42 -8.91
N TYR A 68 2.02 -6.31 -8.18
CA TYR A 68 2.56 -5.00 -7.82
C TYR A 68 3.07 -4.23 -9.06
N ALA A 69 3.60 -4.92 -10.05
CA ALA A 69 4.20 -4.26 -11.21
C ALA A 69 3.17 -3.41 -11.97
N SER A 70 1.99 -3.96 -12.25
CA SER A 70 0.95 -3.20 -12.93
C SER A 70 0.39 -2.09 -12.05
N ALA A 71 0.30 -2.32 -10.73
CA ALA A 71 -0.21 -1.32 -9.80
C ALA A 71 0.70 -0.10 -9.69
N TYR A 72 2.01 -0.32 -9.63
CA TYR A 72 2.97 0.79 -9.43
C TYR A 72 3.31 1.52 -10.72
N ARG A 73 3.21 0.85 -11.87
CA ARG A 73 3.66 1.40 -13.16
C ARG A 73 3.08 2.76 -13.48
N ASP A 74 1.79 2.92 -13.27
CA ASP A 74 1.06 4.14 -13.64
C ASP A 74 0.66 4.99 -12.44
N ALA A 75 1.06 4.61 -11.23
CA ALA A 75 0.67 5.33 -10.04
C ALA A 75 1.36 6.70 -9.97
N GLU A 76 0.58 7.71 -9.63
CA GLU A 76 1.10 9.05 -9.39
C GLU A 76 1.59 9.21 -7.95
N VAL A 77 0.94 8.49 -7.02
CA VAL A 77 1.33 8.44 -5.61
C VAL A 77 1.29 6.98 -5.15
N ILE A 78 2.29 6.58 -4.39
CA ILE A 78 2.35 5.23 -3.82
C ILE A 78 2.51 5.36 -2.30
N PHE A 79 1.56 4.78 -1.56
CA PHE A 79 1.62 4.72 -0.10
C PHE A 79 2.18 3.37 0.32
N ILE A 80 3.18 3.36 1.18
CA ILE A 80 3.75 2.14 1.74
C ILE A 80 3.16 1.95 3.14
N GLY A 81 2.26 0.98 3.27
CA GLY A 81 1.57 0.67 4.53
C GLY A 81 1.77 -0.78 4.97
N VAL A 82 2.89 -1.39 4.59
CA VAL A 82 3.19 -2.76 4.99
C VAL A 82 3.58 -2.84 6.46
N GLY A 83 3.41 -4.03 7.05
CA GLY A 83 3.74 -4.26 8.45
C GLY A 83 5.23 -4.12 8.75
N THR A 84 5.52 -3.70 9.97
CA THR A 84 6.89 -3.61 10.49
C THR A 84 6.97 -4.45 11.77
N PRO A 85 6.95 -5.81 11.64
CA PRO A 85 6.94 -6.66 12.81
C PRO A 85 8.17 -6.45 13.68
N GLU A 86 8.00 -6.69 14.98
CA GLU A 86 9.06 -6.57 15.95
C GLU A 86 10.11 -7.67 15.76
N LYS A 87 11.39 -7.29 15.81
CA LYS A 87 12.49 -8.24 15.82
C LYS A 87 12.69 -8.81 17.22
N VAL A 88 13.49 -9.86 17.32
CA VAL A 88 13.83 -10.50 18.61
C VAL A 88 14.40 -9.49 19.62
N ASP A 89 15.15 -8.50 19.17
CA ASP A 89 15.75 -7.46 20.01
C ASP A 89 14.81 -6.28 20.32
N GLY A 90 13.54 -6.35 19.88
CA GLY A 90 12.54 -5.32 20.10
C GLY A 90 12.50 -4.22 19.06
N SER A 91 13.43 -4.18 18.12
CA SER A 91 13.42 -3.16 17.07
C SER A 91 12.44 -3.53 15.95
N ALA A 92 11.99 -2.55 15.16
CA ALA A 92 11.12 -2.79 14.02
C ALA A 92 11.87 -3.49 12.88
N ASN A 93 11.24 -4.52 12.29
CA ASN A 93 11.76 -5.19 11.12
C ASN A 93 11.28 -4.46 9.86
N LEU A 94 12.18 -3.81 9.17
CA LEU A 94 11.87 -2.99 7.99
C LEU A 94 12.00 -3.75 6.67
N LYS A 95 12.18 -5.06 6.73
CA LYS A 95 12.35 -5.90 5.54
C LYS A 95 11.26 -5.67 4.50
N TYR A 96 10.00 -5.61 4.94
CA TYR A 96 8.88 -5.45 4.01
C TYR A 96 8.86 -4.06 3.38
N VAL A 97 9.23 -3.02 4.14
CA VAL A 97 9.30 -1.66 3.61
C VAL A 97 10.35 -1.58 2.49
N TYR A 98 11.53 -2.15 2.71
CA TYR A 98 12.60 -2.13 1.71
C TYR A 98 12.27 -3.01 0.50
N THR A 99 11.59 -4.15 0.71
CA THR A 99 11.13 -4.99 -0.38
C THR A 99 10.18 -4.21 -1.31
N VAL A 100 9.22 -3.51 -0.73
CA VAL A 100 8.27 -2.69 -1.50
C VAL A 100 9.01 -1.57 -2.24
N ALA A 101 9.96 -0.91 -1.59
CA ALA A 101 10.75 0.14 -2.22
C ALA A 101 11.48 -0.37 -3.48
N LYS A 102 12.07 -1.56 -3.41
CA LYS A 102 12.71 -2.19 -4.56
C LYS A 102 11.72 -2.52 -5.67
N GLN A 103 10.55 -3.04 -5.30
CA GLN A 103 9.50 -3.36 -6.26
C GLN A 103 9.02 -2.11 -7.00
N ILE A 104 8.87 -1.01 -6.27
CA ILE A 104 8.49 0.27 -6.86
C ILE A 104 9.57 0.74 -7.84
N ALA A 105 10.83 0.69 -7.44
CA ALA A 105 11.95 1.10 -8.30
C ALA A 105 12.00 0.31 -9.61
N GLN A 106 11.64 -0.96 -9.57
CA GLN A 106 11.64 -1.84 -10.74
C GLN A 106 10.43 -1.61 -11.66
N SER A 107 9.34 -1.07 -11.12
CA SER A 107 8.05 -1.05 -11.80
C SER A 107 7.64 0.31 -12.34
N VAL A 108 8.05 1.41 -11.70
CA VAL A 108 7.61 2.75 -12.11
C VAL A 108 8.28 3.15 -13.44
N GLU A 109 7.47 3.74 -14.31
CA GLU A 109 7.92 4.21 -15.62
C GLU A 109 7.90 5.74 -15.70
N LYS A 110 7.38 6.39 -14.67
CA LYS A 110 7.31 7.86 -14.59
C LYS A 110 7.55 8.31 -13.16
N ASP A 111 7.78 9.58 -12.96
CA ASP A 111 7.97 10.15 -11.64
C ASP A 111 6.70 9.95 -10.80
N CYS A 112 6.89 9.56 -9.55
CA CYS A 112 5.79 9.42 -8.60
C CYS A 112 6.23 9.85 -7.21
N VAL A 113 5.24 10.16 -6.37
CA VAL A 113 5.48 10.49 -4.96
C VAL A 113 5.29 9.24 -4.14
N VAL A 114 6.21 8.94 -3.25
CA VAL A 114 6.11 7.80 -2.34
C VAL A 114 5.96 8.29 -0.92
N VAL A 115 4.92 7.81 -0.25
CA VAL A 115 4.61 8.17 1.13
C VAL A 115 4.72 6.92 2.00
N VAL A 116 5.58 6.97 3.00
CA VAL A 116 5.73 5.84 3.94
C VAL A 116 4.80 6.06 5.11
N LYS A 117 3.80 5.18 5.23
CA LYS A 117 2.82 5.19 6.33
C LYS A 117 3.14 4.16 7.41
N SER A 118 4.10 3.28 7.15
CA SER A 118 4.54 2.30 8.14
C SER A 118 5.29 3.01 9.28
N THR A 119 5.25 2.43 10.47
CA THR A 119 6.06 2.93 11.59
C THR A 119 7.53 2.61 11.32
N VAL A 120 8.34 3.65 11.11
CA VAL A 120 9.74 3.47 10.72
C VAL A 120 10.65 4.40 11.52
N PRO A 121 11.93 4.01 11.74
CA PRO A 121 12.91 4.87 12.38
C PRO A 121 13.23 6.11 11.53
N ILE A 122 13.80 7.13 12.18
CA ILE A 122 14.33 8.31 11.51
C ILE A 122 15.38 7.88 10.48
N GLY A 123 15.30 8.44 9.27
CA GLY A 123 16.24 8.14 8.18
C GLY A 123 15.77 7.04 7.24
N THR A 124 14.68 6.32 7.55
CA THR A 124 14.17 5.27 6.69
C THR A 124 13.69 5.82 5.34
N ASN A 125 13.08 6.99 5.32
CA ASN A 125 12.63 7.59 4.06
C ASN A 125 13.79 7.88 3.12
N ASP A 126 14.94 8.31 3.64
CA ASP A 126 16.14 8.52 2.82
C ASP A 126 16.62 7.21 2.21
N LYS A 127 16.60 6.12 2.97
CA LYS A 127 16.99 4.80 2.46
C LYS A 127 16.03 4.27 1.42
N VAL A 128 14.73 4.51 1.59
CA VAL A 128 13.71 4.15 0.60
C VAL A 128 13.95 4.91 -0.70
N GLU A 129 14.26 6.19 -0.60
CA GLU A 129 14.57 7.02 -1.75
C GLU A 129 15.81 6.49 -2.50
N ASP A 130 16.86 6.11 -1.77
CA ASP A 130 18.08 5.54 -2.36
C ASP A 130 17.77 4.25 -3.14
N PHE A 131 16.92 3.38 -2.60
CA PHE A 131 16.56 2.14 -3.29
C PHE A 131 15.68 2.38 -4.51
N SER A 132 14.83 3.38 -4.47
CA SER A 132 13.75 3.58 -5.44
C SER A 132 14.07 4.63 -6.50
N SER A 133 15.11 5.44 -6.30
CA SER A 133 15.51 6.52 -7.22
C SER A 133 14.38 7.51 -7.49
N PHE A 134 13.59 7.83 -6.48
CA PHE A 134 12.49 8.79 -6.60
C PHE A 134 13.00 10.23 -6.70
N ARG A 135 12.21 11.03 -7.36
CA ARG A 135 12.48 12.46 -7.54
C ARG A 135 11.48 13.30 -6.77
#